data_3c236c71169780607b3925e350cd0c5a
#
_entry.id   3c236c71169780607b3925e350cd0c5a
#
_cell.length_a   1.000
_cell.length_b   1.000
_cell.length_c   1.000
_cell.angle_alpha   90.00
_cell.angle_beta   90.00
_cell.angle_gamma   90.00
#
_symmetry.space_group_name_H-M   'P 1'
#
loop_
_entity.id
_entity.type
_entity.pdbx_description
1 polymer ?
#
loop_
_entity_poly.entity_id
_entity_poly.type
_entity_poly.pdbx_seq_one_letter_code
_entity_poly.pdbx_strand_id
1 'polypeptide(L)'
;MSALSIHHGEWVVVCDGAKALVLENAGDAKFPNLKTRDVYEHKSVPTHELGSDAPGRSHSSLGHGRSSVTQTDWHDQAEQTFLTELAQKLDAAVTSHQVKSLIVVAPPRALGMIRPHYSHALRAAVRAELDKDFVKMPVHEIEKHLTAA
;
A
#
# COMPACT_ATOMS: atom_id res chain seq x y z
N MET A 1 18.70 17.22 1.47
CA MET A 1 18.42 15.81 1.27
C MET A 1 18.57 15.45 -0.18
N SER A 2 19.34 14.45 -0.45
CA SER A 2 19.57 14.09 -1.83
C SER A 2 18.37 13.34 -2.39
N ALA A 3 18.26 13.37 -3.71
CA ALA A 3 17.22 12.66 -4.40
C ALA A 3 17.41 11.16 -4.22
N LEU A 4 16.32 10.45 -4.24
CA LEU A 4 16.36 9.00 -4.18
C LEU A 4 16.72 8.47 -5.55
N SER A 5 17.68 7.56 -5.60
CA SER A 5 18.07 6.94 -6.85
C SER A 5 17.31 5.62 -7.01
N ILE A 6 16.61 5.48 -8.10
CA ILE A 6 15.81 4.30 -8.37
C ILE A 6 16.48 3.52 -9.48
N HIS A 7 16.89 2.29 -9.20
CA HIS A 7 17.66 1.50 -10.15
C HIS A 7 16.74 0.91 -11.22
N HIS A 8 17.34 0.54 -12.34
CA HIS A 8 16.57 -0.11 -13.41
C HIS A 8 15.93 -1.39 -12.88
N GLY A 9 14.66 -1.55 -13.16
CA GLY A 9 13.92 -2.74 -12.74
C GLY A 9 13.49 -2.73 -11.29
N GLU A 10 13.92 -1.74 -10.52
CA GLU A 10 13.53 -1.65 -9.11
C GLU A 10 12.07 -1.25 -9.01
N TRP A 11 11.39 -1.78 -8.02
CA TRP A 11 9.97 -1.45 -7.81
C TRP A 11 9.84 -0.36 -6.78
N VAL A 12 8.85 0.49 -6.98
CA VAL A 12 8.42 1.45 -5.97
C VAL A 12 6.99 1.09 -5.61
N VAL A 13 6.77 0.75 -4.36
CA VAL A 13 5.46 0.36 -3.86
C VAL A 13 4.91 1.54 -3.09
N VAL A 14 3.87 2.17 -3.63
CA VAL A 14 3.25 3.34 -3.00
C VAL A 14 1.90 2.87 -2.47
N CYS A 15 1.70 2.94 -1.17
CA CYS A 15 0.50 2.37 -0.58
C CYS A 15 0.00 3.16 0.62
N ASP A 16 -1.25 2.87 0.97
CA ASP A 16 -1.83 3.25 2.25
C ASP A 16 -2.66 2.04 2.72
N GLY A 17 -3.55 2.24 3.65
CA GLY A 17 -4.33 1.12 4.19
C GLY A 17 -5.40 0.58 3.26
N ALA A 18 -5.63 1.21 2.11
CA ALA A 18 -6.72 0.84 1.22
C ALA A 18 -6.31 0.62 -0.22
N LYS A 19 -5.13 1.09 -0.61
CA LYS A 19 -4.73 1.02 -2.01
C LYS A 19 -3.21 0.91 -2.10
N ALA A 20 -2.74 0.21 -3.09
CA ALA A 20 -1.31 0.07 -3.35
C ALA A 20 -1.04 0.12 -4.84
N LEU A 21 -0.02 0.87 -5.20
CA LEU A 21 0.47 0.94 -6.56
C LEU A 21 1.85 0.30 -6.59
N VAL A 22 2.05 -0.63 -7.48
CA VAL A 22 3.38 -1.21 -7.67
C VAL A 22 3.92 -0.64 -8.99
N LEU A 23 4.95 0.18 -8.87
CA LEU A 23 5.56 0.84 -10.01
C LEU A 23 6.91 0.21 -10.27
N GLU A 24 7.28 0.10 -11.52
CA GLU A 24 8.57 -0.46 -11.90
C GLU A 24 9.34 0.58 -12.70
N ASN A 25 10.62 0.72 -12.41
CA ASN A 25 11.46 1.64 -13.16
C ASN A 25 11.89 1.00 -14.46
N ALA A 26 11.24 1.36 -15.54
CA ALA A 26 11.60 0.89 -16.87
C ALA A 26 12.80 1.64 -17.45
N GLY A 27 13.16 2.77 -16.85
CA GLY A 27 14.36 3.51 -17.21
C GLY A 27 15.54 3.06 -16.38
N ASP A 28 16.38 4.03 -16.00
CA ASP A 28 17.52 3.71 -15.15
C ASP A 28 17.66 4.77 -14.07
N ALA A 29 18.76 4.73 -13.30
CA ALA A 29 18.92 5.64 -12.18
C ALA A 29 19.08 7.08 -12.64
N LYS A 30 19.62 7.29 -13.81
CA LYS A 30 19.85 8.64 -14.32
C LYS A 30 18.58 9.19 -14.96
N PHE A 31 17.85 8.35 -15.67
CA PHE A 31 16.61 8.73 -16.35
C PHE A 31 15.51 7.76 -15.96
N PRO A 32 14.96 7.93 -14.75
CA PRO A 32 13.94 7.00 -14.29
C PRO A 32 12.65 7.14 -15.10
N ASN A 33 11.96 6.04 -15.24
CA ASN A 33 10.69 6.01 -15.97
C ASN A 33 9.80 5.02 -15.26
N LEU A 34 9.06 5.50 -14.29
CA LEU A 34 8.20 4.64 -13.49
C LEU A 34 6.94 4.30 -14.26
N LYS A 35 6.63 3.03 -14.34
CA LYS A 35 5.42 2.55 -14.98
C LYS A 35 4.64 1.71 -14.01
N THR A 36 3.33 1.84 -14.04
CA THR A 36 2.46 1.06 -13.17
C THR A 36 2.50 -0.39 -13.60
N ARG A 37 2.87 -1.26 -12.65
CA ARG A 37 2.89 -2.69 -12.88
C ARG A 37 1.63 -3.35 -12.36
N ASP A 38 1.21 -2.97 -11.17
CA ASP A 38 0.03 -3.53 -10.54
C ASP A 38 -0.65 -2.49 -9.69
N VAL A 39 -1.93 -2.64 -9.50
CA VAL A 39 -2.72 -1.81 -8.60
C VAL A 39 -3.55 -2.76 -7.75
N TYR A 40 -3.47 -2.61 -6.45
CA TYR A 40 -4.29 -3.39 -5.52
C TYR A 40 -5.15 -2.42 -4.74
N GLU A 41 -6.42 -2.77 -4.57
CA GLU A 41 -7.33 -1.97 -3.78
C GLU A 41 -8.05 -2.87 -2.79
N HIS A 42 -8.23 -2.35 -1.59
CA HIS A 42 -9.01 -3.08 -0.62
C HIS A 42 -10.47 -3.03 -1.06
N LYS A 43 -11.08 -4.19 -1.21
CA LYS A 43 -12.47 -4.26 -1.60
C LYS A 43 -13.31 -4.11 -0.36
N SER A 44 -13.41 -2.89 0.12
CA SER A 44 -14.31 -2.67 1.22
C SER A 44 -15.72 -2.66 0.68
N VAL A 45 -16.62 -3.26 1.43
CA VAL A 45 -18.03 -3.19 1.07
C VAL A 45 -18.44 -1.74 1.19
N PRO A 46 -19.01 -1.16 0.14
CA PRO A 46 -19.44 0.23 0.24
C PRO A 46 -20.42 0.42 1.40
N THR A 47 -20.36 1.58 2.00
CA THR A 47 -21.19 1.86 3.16
C THR A 47 -22.67 1.63 2.87
N HIS A 48 -23.13 2.02 1.69
CA HIS A 48 -24.53 1.84 1.37
C HIS A 48 -24.88 0.36 1.24
N GLU A 49 -23.97 -0.48 0.81
CA GLU A 49 -24.25 -1.91 0.78
C GLU A 49 -24.31 -2.48 2.17
N LEU A 50 -23.43 -2.05 3.04
CA LEU A 50 -23.49 -2.49 4.41
C LEU A 50 -24.78 -2.07 5.06
N GLY A 51 -25.19 -0.84 4.82
CA GLY A 51 -26.41 -0.36 5.41
C GLY A 51 -27.65 -1.00 4.83
N SER A 52 -27.69 -1.20 3.53
CA SER A 52 -28.86 -1.77 2.91
C SER A 52 -29.04 -3.23 3.25
N ASP A 53 -27.99 -3.93 3.37
CA ASP A 53 -28.11 -5.30 3.76
C ASP A 53 -28.65 -5.43 5.12
N ALA A 54 -28.31 -4.55 5.79
CA ALA A 54 -28.90 -4.57 7.05
C ALA A 54 -30.26 -4.14 6.94
N PRO A 55 -30.62 -3.91 6.13
CA PRO A 55 -31.31 -3.41 6.28
C PRO A 55 -32.04 -3.52 6.78
N GLY A 56 -31.93 -3.44 6.55
CA GLY A 56 -32.09 -3.42 7.06
C GLY A 56 -32.14 -3.46 7.92
N ARG A 57 -31.97 -3.54 7.94
CA ARG A 57 -31.66 -3.65 8.59
C ARG A 57 -31.36 -3.58 9.43
N SER A 58 -31.36 -3.38 9.66
CA SER A 58 -30.97 -3.24 10.33
C SER A 58 -30.96 -3.29 11.14
N HIS A 59 -31.08 -3.24 11.21
CA HIS A 59 -31.02 -3.25 11.85
C HIS A 59 -30.76 -3.15 12.59
N SER A 60 -30.60 -2.95 12.56
CA SER A 60 -30.24 -2.74 13.25
C SER A 60 -30.52 -2.53 14.18
N SER A 61 -30.61 -2.23 13.92
CA SER A 61 -31.13 -1.81 15.12
C SER A 61 -30.31 -2.09 16.30
N LEU A 62 -29.96 -3.14 16.53
CA LEU A 62 -29.18 -3.43 17.61
C LEU A 62 -27.82 -2.87 17.53
N GLY A 63 -27.12 -2.69 18.55
CA GLY A 63 -25.76 -2.27 18.56
C GLY A 63 -25.52 -0.86 18.15
N HIS A 64 -26.50 -0.03 18.24
CA HIS A 64 -26.36 1.32 17.78
C HIS A 64 -25.31 2.07 18.55
N GLY A 65 -25.33 1.99 19.84
CA GLY A 65 -24.40 2.73 20.65
C GLY A 65 -22.96 2.31 20.46
N ARG A 66 -22.77 1.08 20.06
CA ARG A 66 -21.43 0.56 19.90
C ARG A 66 -20.93 0.64 18.49
N SER A 67 -21.76 1.02 17.54
CA SER A 67 -21.38 0.87 16.15
C SER A 67 -20.19 1.72 15.77
N SER A 68 -20.01 2.91 16.36
CA SER A 68 -18.85 3.70 15.96
C SER A 68 -17.55 3.06 16.40
N VAL A 69 -17.49 2.50 17.61
CA VAL A 69 -16.30 1.81 18.06
C VAL A 69 -16.08 0.56 17.23
N THR A 70 -17.14 -0.18 16.96
CA THR A 70 -17.06 -1.36 16.15
C THR A 70 -16.57 -1.03 14.74
N GLN A 71 -17.03 0.06 14.18
CA GLN A 71 -16.60 0.48 12.86
C GLN A 71 -15.12 0.83 12.86
N THR A 72 -14.62 1.49 13.88
CA THR A 72 -13.22 1.81 13.97
C THR A 72 -12.36 0.55 14.00
N ASP A 73 -12.74 -0.41 14.85
CA ASP A 73 -12.02 -1.67 14.92
C ASP A 73 -12.05 -2.39 13.58
N TRP A 74 -13.20 -2.35 12.93
CA TRP A 74 -13.38 -3.03 11.67
C TRP A 74 -12.50 -2.41 10.59
N HIS A 75 -12.39 -1.09 10.56
CA HIS A 75 -11.54 -0.41 9.61
C HIS A 75 -10.07 -0.72 9.86
N ASP A 76 -9.65 -0.76 11.13
CA ASP A 76 -8.29 -1.12 11.45
C ASP A 76 -7.97 -2.53 11.01
N GLN A 77 -8.90 -3.46 11.23
CA GLN A 77 -8.71 -4.83 10.79
C GLN A 77 -8.62 -4.92 9.28
N ALA A 78 -9.46 -4.16 8.58
CA ALA A 78 -9.45 -4.16 7.12
C ALA A 78 -8.12 -3.65 6.59
N GLU A 79 -7.59 -2.59 7.19
CA GLU A 79 -6.30 -2.06 6.80
C GLU A 79 -5.19 -3.06 7.07
N GLN A 80 -5.22 -3.69 8.25
CA GLN A 80 -4.22 -4.70 8.59
C GLN A 80 -4.26 -5.86 7.60
N THR A 81 -5.45 -6.33 7.27
CA THR A 81 -5.60 -7.42 6.33
C THR A 81 -5.05 -7.05 4.96
N PHE A 82 -5.39 -5.85 4.50
CA PHE A 82 -4.93 -5.38 3.20
C PHE A 82 -3.40 -5.33 3.16
N LEU A 83 -2.80 -4.74 4.18
CA LEU A 83 -1.35 -4.57 4.20
C LEU A 83 -0.63 -5.90 4.41
N THR A 84 -1.23 -6.82 5.17
CA THR A 84 -0.67 -8.16 5.31
C THR A 84 -0.65 -8.87 3.97
N GLU A 85 -1.75 -8.78 3.22
CA GLU A 85 -1.82 -9.41 1.91
C GLU A 85 -0.84 -8.77 0.94
N LEU A 86 -0.70 -7.45 1.02
CA LEU A 86 0.28 -6.76 0.18
C LEU A 86 1.69 -7.25 0.47
N ALA A 87 2.04 -7.37 1.76
CA ALA A 87 3.35 -7.88 2.12
C ALA A 87 3.57 -9.29 1.59
N GLN A 88 2.53 -10.13 1.61
CA GLN A 88 2.65 -11.49 1.07
C GLN A 88 2.87 -11.47 -0.43
N LYS A 89 2.20 -10.59 -1.16
CA LYS A 89 2.39 -10.47 -2.60
C LYS A 89 3.80 -9.99 -2.93
N LEU A 90 4.30 -9.03 -2.17
CA LEU A 90 5.65 -8.54 -2.38
C LEU A 90 6.69 -9.61 -2.04
N ASP A 91 6.44 -10.37 -0.97
CA ASP A 91 7.34 -11.47 -0.62
C ASP A 91 7.39 -12.50 -1.74
N ALA A 92 6.24 -12.85 -2.30
CA ALA A 92 6.20 -13.79 -3.41
C ALA A 92 6.98 -13.28 -4.61
N ALA A 93 6.90 -11.97 -4.89
CA ALA A 93 7.64 -11.39 -6.00
C ALA A 93 9.14 -11.46 -5.78
N VAL A 94 9.57 -11.21 -4.54
CA VAL A 94 10.99 -11.27 -4.21
C VAL A 94 11.50 -12.71 -4.28
N THR A 95 10.77 -13.65 -3.70
CA THR A 95 11.23 -15.02 -3.65
C THR A 95 11.17 -15.71 -5.00
N SER A 96 10.30 -15.24 -5.91
CA SER A 96 10.26 -15.77 -7.27
C SER A 96 11.17 -15.01 -8.22
N HIS A 97 11.96 -14.08 -7.68
CA HIS A 97 12.97 -13.33 -8.45
C HIS A 97 12.38 -12.40 -9.50
N GLN A 98 11.15 -11.96 -9.29
CA GLN A 98 10.58 -10.93 -10.16
C GLN A 98 11.20 -9.57 -9.88
N VAL A 99 11.65 -9.35 -8.65
CA VAL A 99 12.25 -8.09 -8.25
C VAL A 99 13.37 -8.37 -7.26
N LYS A 100 14.45 -7.61 -7.36
CA LYS A 100 15.59 -7.78 -6.46
C LYS A 100 15.54 -6.82 -5.30
N SER A 101 15.11 -5.61 -5.53
CA SER A 101 15.02 -4.61 -4.48
C SER A 101 13.83 -3.71 -4.76
N LEU A 102 13.31 -3.13 -3.69
CA LEU A 102 12.16 -2.25 -3.84
C LEU A 102 12.20 -1.14 -2.79
N ILE A 103 11.41 -0.12 -3.04
CA ILE A 103 11.26 1.03 -2.17
C ILE A 103 9.80 1.08 -1.77
N VAL A 104 9.54 1.28 -0.49
CA VAL A 104 8.16 1.36 0.02
C VAL A 104 7.88 2.80 0.40
N VAL A 105 6.80 3.35 -0.13
CA VAL A 105 6.35 4.71 0.17
C VAL A 105 4.96 4.61 0.75
N ALA A 106 4.79 5.01 1.99
CA ALA A 106 3.51 4.89 2.66
C ALA A 106 3.46 5.88 3.82
N PRO A 107 2.25 6.31 4.24
CA PRO A 107 2.16 7.15 5.43
C PRO A 107 2.67 6.40 6.66
N PRO A 108 3.06 7.13 7.71
CA PRO A 108 3.65 6.47 8.89
C PRO A 108 2.76 5.37 9.48
N ARG A 109 1.44 5.58 9.50
CA ARG A 109 0.53 4.57 10.03
C ARG A 109 0.61 3.27 9.22
N ALA A 110 0.57 3.39 7.89
CA ALA A 110 0.64 2.21 7.05
C ALA A 110 1.99 1.52 7.14
N LEU A 111 3.07 2.29 7.22
CA LEU A 111 4.39 1.70 7.41
C LEU A 111 4.45 0.90 8.71
N GLY A 112 3.90 1.46 9.78
CA GLY A 112 3.88 0.76 11.05
C GLY A 112 3.07 -0.52 11.01
N MET A 113 2.04 -0.55 10.18
CA MET A 113 1.20 -1.73 10.04
C MET A 113 1.84 -2.81 9.16
N ILE A 114 2.53 -2.41 8.10
CA ILE A 114 3.04 -3.39 7.14
C ILE A 114 4.39 -3.98 7.58
N ARG A 115 5.21 -3.21 8.26
CA ARG A 115 6.55 -3.68 8.66
C ARG A 115 6.57 -5.00 9.41
N PRO A 116 5.67 -5.23 10.38
CA PRO A 116 5.70 -6.51 11.10
C PRO A 116 5.41 -7.71 10.21
N HIS A 117 4.86 -7.50 9.03
CA HIS A 117 4.50 -8.59 8.12
C HIS A 117 5.53 -8.83 7.04
N TYR A 118 6.63 -8.10 7.04
CA TYR A 118 7.72 -8.38 6.10
C TYR A 118 8.32 -9.74 6.44
N SER A 119 8.47 -10.58 5.44
CA SER A 119 9.26 -11.79 5.60
C SER A 119 10.73 -11.40 5.67
N HIS A 120 11.57 -12.37 6.02
CA HIS A 120 12.99 -12.11 6.03
C HIS A 120 13.49 -11.70 4.64
N ALA A 121 13.02 -12.40 3.61
CA ALA A 121 13.43 -12.10 2.24
C ALA A 121 12.96 -10.71 1.81
N LEU A 122 11.71 -10.37 2.15
CA LEU A 122 11.19 -9.07 1.78
C LEU A 122 11.93 -7.95 2.52
N ARG A 123 12.17 -8.15 3.81
CA ARG A 123 12.90 -7.15 4.58
C ARG A 123 14.27 -6.87 3.98
N ALA A 124 14.94 -7.92 3.52
CA ALA A 124 16.26 -7.76 2.90
C ALA A 124 16.17 -7.04 1.56
N ALA A 125 15.04 -7.17 0.87
CA ALA A 125 14.88 -6.54 -0.44
C ALA A 125 14.42 -5.09 -0.35
N VAL A 126 13.81 -4.67 0.76
CA VAL A 126 13.36 -3.29 0.91
C VAL A 126 14.58 -2.42 1.16
N ARG A 127 14.92 -1.61 0.17
CA ARG A 127 16.13 -0.81 0.21
C ARG A 127 15.90 0.51 0.92
N ALA A 128 14.69 1.04 0.82
CA ALA A 128 14.36 2.32 1.45
C ALA A 128 12.88 2.38 1.74
N GLU A 129 12.52 3.16 2.74
CA GLU A 129 11.14 3.44 3.08
C GLU A 129 10.97 4.93 3.23
N LEU A 130 9.89 5.47 2.67
CA LEU A 130 9.57 6.88 2.82
C LEU A 130 8.19 7.00 3.46
N ASP A 131 8.08 7.85 4.48
CA ASP A 131 6.81 8.06 5.14
C ASP A 131 6.06 9.21 4.47
N LYS A 132 5.56 8.94 3.29
CA LYS A 132 4.84 9.91 2.47
C LYS A 132 3.54 9.29 1.97
N ASP A 133 2.55 10.13 1.77
CA ASP A 133 1.25 9.69 1.29
C ASP A 133 1.12 10.11 -0.18
N PHE A 134 1.64 9.28 -1.07
CA PHE A 134 1.67 9.56 -2.50
C PHE A 134 0.68 8.75 -3.31
N VAL A 135 -0.15 7.93 -2.64
CA VAL A 135 -0.95 6.93 -3.35
C VAL A 135 -1.99 7.56 -4.28
N LYS A 136 -2.41 8.78 -4.00
CA LYS A 136 -3.40 9.46 -4.84
C LYS A 136 -2.80 10.33 -5.93
N MET A 137 -1.49 10.41 -5.96
CA MET A 137 -0.83 11.25 -6.96
C MET A 137 -0.66 10.50 -8.28
N PRO A 138 -0.67 11.21 -9.42
CA PRO A 138 -0.33 10.57 -10.68
C PRO A 138 1.10 10.04 -10.67
N VAL A 139 1.35 9.02 -11.46
CA VAL A 139 2.66 8.36 -11.44
C VAL A 139 3.80 9.34 -11.75
N HIS A 140 3.60 10.23 -12.71
CA HIS A 140 4.67 11.18 -13.06
C HIS A 140 4.97 12.13 -11.90
N GLU A 141 3.98 12.46 -11.09
CA GLU A 141 4.21 13.30 -9.91
C GLU A 141 4.95 12.52 -8.84
N ILE A 142 4.59 11.26 -8.66
CA ILE A 142 5.29 10.41 -7.71
C ILE A 142 6.77 10.31 -8.10
N GLU A 143 7.04 10.06 -9.37
CA GLU A 143 8.40 9.97 -9.84
C GLU A 143 9.16 11.27 -9.58
N LYS A 144 8.53 12.39 -9.85
CA LYS A 144 9.14 13.69 -9.65
C LYS A 144 9.49 13.92 -8.19
N HIS A 145 8.57 13.59 -7.29
CA HIS A 145 8.82 13.77 -5.86
C HIS A 145 9.90 12.86 -5.34
N LEU A 146 10.00 11.64 -5.86
CA LEU A 146 11.01 10.70 -5.41
C LEU A 146 12.39 11.07 -5.91
N THR A 147 12.48 11.65 -7.09
CA THR A 147 13.77 11.90 -7.72
C THR A 147 14.19 13.37 -7.68
N ALA A 148 13.37 14.24 -7.12
CA ALA A 148 13.72 15.63 -7.00
C ALA A 148 14.78 15.81 -5.93
N ALA A 149 15.76 16.61 -6.22
CA ALA A 149 16.81 16.89 -5.26
C ALA A 149 16.37 17.94 -4.23
#